data_e0d291da2e6a32439873079bf6744988
#
_entry.id   e0d291da2e6a32439873079bf6744988
#
_cell.length_a   1.000
_cell.length_b   1.000
_cell.length_c   1.000
_cell.angle_alpha   90.00
_cell.angle_beta   90.00
_cell.angle_gamma   90.00
#
_symmetry.space_group_name_H-M   'P 1'
#
loop_
_entity.id
_entity.type
_entity.pdbx_description
1 polymer ?
#
loop_
_entity_poly.entity_id
_entity_poly.type
_entity_poly.pdbx_seq_one_letter_code
_entity_poly.pdbx_strand_id
1 'polypeptide(L)'
;MNPAVGICPATAGDLDAVECVERRSFPEGEAFTRRQLRYLLTHAQGASYAATRDGAVVGYISLLMRRTAQNLRIYSVAVDPAARGCGAGQALLDAAIALARRLGLREVTLEVRTDNDSAIRLYARNGFRPGKLLRGYYPDGTDARRMSFKTSCGRPE
;
A
#
# COMPACT_ATOMS: atom_id res chain seq x y z
N MET A 1 -20.26 -15.01 -10.51
CA MET A 1 -20.13 -13.76 -9.75
C MET A 1 -18.95 -13.85 -8.80
N ASN A 2 -18.07 -12.89 -8.88
CA ASN A 2 -16.91 -12.89 -7.97
C ASN A 2 -17.33 -12.35 -6.61
N PRO A 3 -16.83 -12.96 -5.52
CA PRO A 3 -17.09 -12.41 -4.19
C PRO A 3 -16.54 -10.99 -4.09
N ALA A 4 -17.25 -10.15 -3.41
CA ALA A 4 -16.83 -8.77 -3.19
C ALA A 4 -15.63 -8.74 -2.24
N VAL A 5 -14.71 -7.82 -2.50
CA VAL A 5 -13.59 -7.56 -1.61
C VAL A 5 -14.03 -6.55 -0.56
N GLY A 6 -13.88 -6.91 0.71
CA GLY A 6 -14.14 -6.01 1.81
C GLY A 6 -12.85 -5.35 2.25
N ILE A 7 -12.97 -4.12 2.76
CA ILE A 7 -11.83 -3.39 3.33
C ILE A 7 -12.17 -3.06 4.77
N CYS A 8 -11.28 -3.40 5.68
CA CYS A 8 -11.44 -3.08 7.10
C CYS A 8 -10.12 -2.66 7.69
N PRO A 9 -10.14 -1.89 8.79
CA PRO A 9 -8.89 -1.57 9.49
C PRO A 9 -8.18 -2.86 9.91
N ALA A 10 -6.87 -2.90 9.69
CA ALA A 10 -6.04 -4.02 10.13
C ALA A 10 -5.48 -3.70 11.51
N THR A 11 -5.49 -4.69 12.38
CA THR A 11 -5.02 -4.53 13.76
C THR A 11 -3.96 -5.57 14.08
N ALA A 12 -3.42 -5.51 15.29
CA ALA A 12 -2.46 -6.52 15.74
C ALA A 12 -3.02 -7.95 15.63
N GLY A 13 -4.34 -8.11 15.72
CA GLY A 13 -4.97 -9.41 15.55
C GLY A 13 -4.87 -9.98 14.15
N ASP A 14 -4.54 -9.14 13.16
CA ASP A 14 -4.38 -9.56 11.76
C ASP A 14 -2.94 -9.92 11.42
N LEU A 15 -2.02 -9.88 12.40
CA LEU A 15 -0.60 -10.02 12.11
C LEU A 15 -0.26 -11.34 11.42
N ASP A 16 -0.85 -12.46 11.86
CA ASP A 16 -0.56 -13.75 11.23
C ASP A 16 -0.97 -13.75 9.76
N ALA A 17 -2.16 -13.23 9.47
CA ALA A 17 -2.66 -13.19 8.10
C ALA A 17 -1.86 -12.23 7.22
N VAL A 18 -1.49 -11.07 7.76
CA VAL A 18 -0.68 -10.09 7.04
C VAL A 18 0.71 -10.66 6.75
N GLU A 19 1.31 -11.33 7.73
CA GLU A 19 2.61 -11.96 7.53
C GLU A 19 2.55 -13.02 6.41
N CYS A 20 1.48 -13.81 6.40
CA CYS A 20 1.29 -14.81 5.36
C CYS A 20 1.23 -14.16 3.97
N VAL A 21 0.44 -13.10 3.82
CA VAL A 21 0.35 -12.37 2.55
C VAL A 21 1.72 -11.82 2.14
N GLU A 22 2.43 -11.22 3.09
CA GLU A 22 3.74 -10.64 2.82
C GLU A 22 4.74 -11.67 2.32
N ARG A 23 4.82 -12.81 3.01
CA ARG A 23 5.76 -13.88 2.63
C ARG A 23 5.43 -14.50 1.29
N ARG A 24 4.15 -14.59 0.95
CA ARG A 24 3.73 -15.14 -0.33
C ARG A 24 3.91 -14.14 -1.49
N SER A 25 4.01 -12.86 -1.17
CA SER A 25 4.08 -11.79 -2.16
C SER A 25 5.50 -11.37 -2.50
N PHE A 26 6.45 -11.56 -1.59
CA PHE A 26 7.82 -11.07 -1.76
C PHE A 26 8.83 -12.17 -1.48
N PRO A 27 9.99 -12.14 -2.19
CA PRO A 27 11.05 -13.12 -1.92
C PRO A 27 11.62 -12.94 -0.52
N GLU A 28 12.21 -14.02 -0.03
CA GLU A 28 12.94 -13.96 1.22
C GLU A 28 14.03 -12.90 1.13
N GLY A 29 14.17 -12.11 2.19
CA GLY A 29 15.10 -10.98 2.20
C GLY A 29 14.48 -9.66 1.79
N GLU A 30 13.38 -9.67 1.02
CA GLU A 30 12.64 -8.46 0.71
C GLU A 30 11.38 -8.33 1.54
N ALA A 31 10.78 -9.46 1.94
CA ALA A 31 9.58 -9.43 2.77
C ALA A 31 9.92 -8.83 4.15
N PHE A 32 9.00 -8.03 4.66
CA PHE A 32 9.14 -7.51 6.02
C PHE A 32 9.07 -8.65 7.03
N THR A 33 9.82 -8.51 8.10
CA THR A 33 9.78 -9.48 9.20
C THR A 33 8.49 -9.32 9.99
N ARG A 34 8.15 -10.34 10.76
CA ARG A 34 6.99 -10.27 11.66
C ARG A 34 7.07 -9.06 12.59
N ARG A 35 8.26 -8.77 13.10
CA ARG A 35 8.47 -7.63 14.00
C ARG A 35 8.16 -6.30 13.29
N GLN A 36 8.63 -6.17 12.05
CA GLN A 36 8.36 -4.96 11.26
C GLN A 36 6.86 -4.84 10.96
N LEU A 37 6.21 -5.94 10.62
CA LEU A 37 4.77 -5.91 10.34
C LEU A 37 3.97 -5.56 11.59
N ARG A 38 4.36 -6.09 12.76
CA ARG A 38 3.70 -5.72 14.00
C ARG A 38 3.81 -4.21 14.24
N TYR A 39 5.00 -3.65 14.01
CA TYR A 39 5.20 -2.22 14.16
C TYR A 39 4.27 -1.43 13.23
N LEU A 40 4.18 -1.84 11.96
CA LEU A 40 3.31 -1.16 11.00
C LEU A 40 1.84 -1.22 11.41
N LEU A 41 1.40 -2.33 11.98
CA LEU A 41 0.00 -2.50 12.38
C LEU A 41 -0.35 -1.75 13.66
N THR A 42 0.63 -1.39 14.47
CA THR A 42 0.39 -0.77 15.78
C THR A 42 0.94 0.64 15.92
N HIS A 43 1.61 1.17 14.90
CA HIS A 43 2.24 2.48 14.96
C HIS A 43 1.21 3.59 15.07
N ALA A 44 1.42 4.51 16.01
CA ALA A 44 0.44 5.56 16.32
C ALA A 44 0.20 6.54 15.17
N GLN A 45 1.20 6.72 14.30
CA GLN A 45 1.07 7.66 13.19
C GLN A 45 0.81 6.97 11.87
N GLY A 46 0.36 5.74 11.95
CA GLY A 46 0.06 4.95 10.78
C GLY A 46 -1.39 4.53 10.73
N ALA A 47 -1.78 3.97 9.62
CA ALA A 47 -3.05 3.30 9.45
C ALA A 47 -2.80 2.11 8.54
N SER A 48 -3.45 1.00 8.83
CA SER A 48 -3.35 -0.18 7.99
C SER A 48 -4.74 -0.71 7.72
N TYR A 49 -4.94 -1.21 6.51
CA TYR A 49 -6.20 -1.83 6.12
C TYR A 49 -5.93 -3.22 5.58
N ALA A 50 -6.88 -4.11 5.83
CA ALA A 50 -6.87 -5.45 5.27
C ALA A 50 -7.95 -5.56 4.21
N ALA A 51 -7.63 -6.24 3.13
CA ALA A 51 -8.61 -6.62 2.12
C ALA A 51 -9.01 -8.06 2.40
N THR A 52 -10.32 -8.29 2.47
CA THR A 52 -10.84 -9.64 2.75
C THR A 52 -11.73 -10.11 1.62
N ARG A 53 -11.74 -11.42 1.41
CA ARG A 53 -12.63 -12.08 0.47
C ARG A 53 -13.02 -13.41 1.08
N ASP A 54 -14.33 -13.65 1.17
CA ASP A 54 -14.86 -14.87 1.80
C ASP A 54 -14.33 -15.07 3.22
N GLY A 55 -14.19 -13.96 3.95
CA GLY A 55 -13.75 -14.00 5.35
C GLY A 55 -12.25 -14.15 5.56
N ALA A 56 -11.47 -14.25 4.49
CA ALA A 56 -10.01 -14.41 4.59
C ALA A 56 -9.31 -13.14 4.14
N VAL A 57 -8.21 -12.79 4.83
CA VAL A 57 -7.38 -11.67 4.42
C VAL A 57 -6.60 -12.08 3.16
N VAL A 58 -6.79 -11.33 2.09
CA VAL A 58 -6.12 -11.58 0.81
C VAL A 58 -5.14 -10.47 0.43
N GLY A 59 -5.09 -9.40 1.22
CA GLY A 59 -4.15 -8.31 0.97
C GLY A 59 -4.14 -7.34 2.12
N TYR A 60 -3.17 -6.44 2.11
CA TYR A 60 -3.09 -5.39 3.13
C TYR A 60 -2.38 -4.18 2.56
N ILE A 61 -2.58 -3.03 3.22
CA ILE A 61 -1.84 -1.81 2.94
C ILE A 61 -1.48 -1.16 4.27
N SER A 62 -0.25 -0.68 4.40
CA SER A 62 0.20 0.08 5.57
C SER A 62 0.61 1.47 5.14
N LEU A 63 0.11 2.44 5.86
CA LEU A 63 0.22 3.86 5.51
C LEU A 63 0.84 4.61 6.69
N LEU A 64 1.71 5.56 6.38
CA LEU A 64 2.30 6.45 7.37
C LEU A 64 1.96 7.90 7.04
N MET A 65 1.48 8.61 8.04
CA MET A 65 1.15 10.03 7.88
C MET A 65 2.38 10.88 8.11
N ARG A 66 2.57 11.84 7.22
CA ARG A 66 3.59 12.87 7.39
C ARG A 66 2.91 14.23 7.36
N ARG A 67 2.47 14.66 8.53
CA ARG A 67 1.69 15.90 8.63
C ARG A 67 2.46 17.13 8.18
N THR A 68 3.73 17.21 8.52
CA THR A 68 4.56 18.35 8.12
C THR A 68 4.71 18.43 6.60
N ALA A 69 4.74 17.31 5.92
CA ALA A 69 4.82 17.27 4.46
C ALA A 69 3.45 17.19 3.80
N GLN A 70 2.37 17.13 4.59
CA GLN A 70 1.00 17.04 4.08
C GLN A 70 0.82 15.82 3.19
N ASN A 71 1.47 14.69 3.55
CA ASN A 71 1.42 13.53 2.67
C ASN A 71 1.11 12.26 3.46
N LEU A 72 0.49 11.30 2.75
CA LEU A 72 0.24 9.96 3.24
C LEU A 72 1.11 9.03 2.41
N ARG A 73 2.05 8.36 3.06
CA ARG A 73 2.96 7.46 2.36
C ARG A 73 2.44 6.04 2.44
N ILE A 74 2.32 5.39 1.28
CA ILE A 74 2.08 3.95 1.24
C ILE A 74 3.42 3.28 1.53
N TYR A 75 3.54 2.73 2.73
CA TYR A 75 4.77 2.09 3.16
C TYR A 75 4.89 0.68 2.58
N SER A 76 3.79 -0.04 2.56
CA SER A 76 3.73 -1.39 1.99
C SER A 76 2.33 -1.69 1.51
N VAL A 77 2.21 -2.42 0.42
CA VAL A 77 0.95 -2.95 -0.07
C VAL A 77 1.23 -4.27 -0.75
N ALA A 78 0.42 -5.26 -0.45
CA ALA A 78 0.57 -6.58 -1.05
C ALA A 78 -0.78 -7.27 -1.18
N VAL A 79 -0.94 -8.03 -2.26
CA VAL A 79 -2.10 -8.89 -2.48
C VAL A 79 -1.56 -10.31 -2.69
N ASP A 80 -2.13 -11.27 -1.98
CA ASP A 80 -1.76 -12.66 -2.11
C ASP A 80 -1.77 -13.06 -3.59
N PRO A 81 -0.69 -13.69 -4.09
CA PRO A 81 -0.66 -14.10 -5.49
C PRO A 81 -1.86 -14.94 -5.92
N ALA A 82 -2.40 -15.75 -5.03
CA ALA A 82 -3.57 -16.58 -5.33
C ALA A 82 -4.85 -15.77 -5.49
N ALA A 83 -4.87 -14.52 -5.04
CA ALA A 83 -6.04 -13.66 -5.09
C ALA A 83 -5.88 -12.49 -6.06
N ARG A 84 -4.83 -12.46 -6.84
CA ARG A 84 -4.63 -11.37 -7.81
C ARG A 84 -5.74 -11.40 -8.85
N GLY A 85 -6.11 -10.21 -9.33
CA GLY A 85 -7.19 -10.08 -10.29
C GLY A 85 -8.57 -9.98 -9.67
N CYS A 86 -8.67 -10.03 -8.33
CA CYS A 86 -9.98 -9.93 -7.66
C CYS A 86 -10.38 -8.49 -7.31
N GLY A 87 -9.48 -7.51 -7.58
CA GLY A 87 -9.77 -6.11 -7.26
C GLY A 87 -9.27 -5.66 -5.90
N ALA A 88 -8.55 -6.52 -5.16
CA ALA A 88 -8.08 -6.16 -3.82
C ALA A 88 -7.08 -5.01 -3.86
N GLY A 89 -6.14 -5.02 -4.81
CA GLY A 89 -5.17 -3.94 -4.93
C GLY A 89 -5.83 -2.60 -5.18
N GLN A 90 -6.81 -2.58 -6.07
CA GLN A 90 -7.57 -1.36 -6.36
C GLN A 90 -8.33 -0.89 -5.11
N ALA A 91 -8.97 -1.81 -4.40
CA ALA A 91 -9.75 -1.46 -3.21
C ALA A 91 -8.84 -0.90 -2.10
N LEU A 92 -7.66 -1.48 -1.92
CA LEU A 92 -6.71 -0.98 -0.92
C LEU A 92 -6.20 0.42 -1.30
N LEU A 93 -5.92 0.63 -2.56
CA LEU A 93 -5.47 1.94 -3.04
C LEU A 93 -6.57 2.99 -2.87
N ASP A 94 -7.81 2.63 -3.19
CA ASP A 94 -8.95 3.52 -2.98
C ASP A 94 -9.10 3.91 -1.51
N ALA A 95 -8.86 2.96 -0.61
CA ALA A 95 -8.93 3.25 0.83
C ALA A 95 -7.86 4.24 1.26
N ALA A 96 -6.65 4.12 0.71
CA ALA A 96 -5.57 5.05 1.01
C ALA A 96 -5.89 6.46 0.53
N ILE A 97 -6.40 6.57 -0.69
CA ILE A 97 -6.75 7.88 -1.26
C ILE A 97 -7.90 8.51 -0.46
N ALA A 98 -8.91 7.71 -0.10
CA ALA A 98 -10.02 8.20 0.70
C ALA A 98 -9.55 8.71 2.07
N LEU A 99 -8.61 7.99 2.70
CA LEU A 99 -8.07 8.42 3.99
C LEU A 99 -7.32 9.74 3.85
N ALA A 100 -6.48 9.88 2.82
CA ALA A 100 -5.74 11.11 2.60
C ALA A 100 -6.68 12.30 2.44
N ARG A 101 -7.76 12.11 1.69
CA ARG A 101 -8.76 13.17 1.51
C ARG A 101 -9.46 13.51 2.81
N ARG A 102 -9.85 12.50 3.58
CA ARG A 102 -10.52 12.73 4.88
C ARG A 102 -9.64 13.51 5.84
N LEU A 103 -8.34 13.25 5.82
CA LEU A 103 -7.38 13.90 6.70
C LEU A 103 -6.89 15.25 6.18
N GLY A 104 -7.32 15.65 4.98
CA GLY A 104 -6.88 16.90 4.38
C GLY A 104 -5.44 16.90 3.90
N LEU A 105 -4.88 15.72 3.67
CA LEU A 105 -3.51 15.61 3.16
C LEU A 105 -3.50 15.84 1.66
N ARG A 106 -2.43 16.46 1.17
CA ARG A 106 -2.38 16.93 -0.22
C ARG A 106 -1.95 15.86 -1.21
N GLU A 107 -1.30 14.82 -0.72
CA GLU A 107 -0.67 13.88 -1.65
C GLU A 107 -0.56 12.49 -1.01
N VAL A 108 -0.62 11.46 -1.86
CA VAL A 108 -0.29 10.09 -1.49
C VAL A 108 0.98 9.72 -2.24
N THR A 109 1.97 9.18 -1.55
CA THR A 109 3.26 8.86 -2.16
C THR A 109 3.62 7.40 -1.93
N LEU A 110 4.45 6.86 -2.81
CA LEU A 110 4.95 5.50 -2.68
C LEU A 110 6.28 5.36 -3.41
N GLU A 111 7.00 4.29 -3.11
CA GLU A 111 8.15 3.84 -3.87
C GLU A 111 7.82 2.47 -4.46
N VAL A 112 8.16 2.26 -5.73
CA VAL A 112 7.87 1.00 -6.41
C VAL A 112 9.11 0.56 -7.18
N ARG A 113 9.37 -0.75 -7.19
CA ARG A 113 10.48 -1.30 -7.98
C ARG A 113 10.29 -0.96 -9.44
N THR A 114 11.37 -0.53 -10.10
CA THR A 114 11.29 -0.17 -11.52
C THR A 114 10.95 -1.36 -12.41
N ASP A 115 11.12 -2.58 -11.92
CA ASP A 115 10.79 -3.78 -12.67
C ASP A 115 9.40 -4.35 -12.33
N ASN A 116 8.64 -3.68 -11.48
CA ASN A 116 7.29 -4.14 -11.12
C ASN A 116 6.25 -3.48 -12.01
N ASP A 117 6.16 -3.98 -13.26
CA ASP A 117 5.31 -3.38 -14.28
C ASP A 117 3.82 -3.36 -13.90
N SER A 118 3.34 -4.44 -13.29
CA SER A 118 1.92 -4.50 -12.95
C SER A 118 1.52 -3.49 -11.88
N ALA A 119 2.38 -3.29 -10.88
CA ALA A 119 2.13 -2.28 -9.85
C ALA A 119 2.20 -0.88 -10.45
N ILE A 120 3.20 -0.61 -11.28
CA ILE A 120 3.34 0.70 -11.92
C ILE A 120 2.10 1.02 -12.74
N ARG A 121 1.59 0.05 -13.50
CA ARG A 121 0.37 0.24 -14.28
C ARG A 121 -0.84 0.53 -13.40
N LEU A 122 -0.95 -0.18 -12.29
CA LEU A 122 -2.06 0.06 -11.35
C LEU A 122 -2.02 1.50 -10.83
N TYR A 123 -0.85 1.93 -10.37
CA TYR A 123 -0.71 3.28 -9.84
C TYR A 123 -0.96 4.34 -10.93
N ALA A 124 -0.40 4.13 -12.12
CA ALA A 124 -0.58 5.09 -13.22
C ALA A 124 -2.05 5.22 -13.62
N ARG A 125 -2.79 4.10 -13.67
CA ARG A 125 -4.22 4.13 -13.98
C ARG A 125 -5.01 4.93 -12.96
N ASN A 126 -4.49 5.03 -11.75
CA ASN A 126 -5.17 5.74 -10.66
C ASN A 126 -4.69 7.17 -10.49
N GLY A 127 -3.89 7.67 -11.43
CA GLY A 127 -3.49 9.07 -11.42
C GLY A 127 -2.17 9.35 -10.73
N PHE A 128 -1.45 8.32 -10.29
CA PHE A 128 -0.12 8.50 -9.74
C PHE A 128 0.84 8.85 -10.88
N ARG A 129 1.72 9.80 -10.62
CA ARG A 129 2.72 10.25 -11.59
C ARG A 129 4.11 9.87 -11.14
N PRO A 130 4.98 9.47 -12.08
CA PRO A 130 6.36 9.14 -11.70
C PRO A 130 7.15 10.39 -11.33
N GLY A 131 8.00 10.23 -10.34
CA GLY A 131 8.88 11.28 -9.87
C GLY A 131 10.30 10.78 -9.81
N LYS A 132 10.96 10.98 -8.66
CA LYS A 132 12.37 10.72 -8.49
C LYS A 132 12.73 9.24 -8.64
N LEU A 133 13.85 8.97 -9.31
CA LEU A 133 14.44 7.64 -9.36
C LEU A 133 15.40 7.49 -8.17
N LEU A 134 15.24 6.42 -7.41
CA LEU A 134 16.06 6.12 -6.24
C LEU A 134 16.95 4.93 -6.59
N ARG A 135 18.20 5.21 -6.90
CA ARG A 135 19.14 4.18 -7.38
C ARG A 135 19.53 3.24 -6.27
N GLY A 136 19.53 1.94 -6.58
CA GLY A 136 19.95 0.90 -5.65
C GLY A 136 19.13 0.83 -4.39
N TYR A 137 17.87 1.19 -4.46
CA TYR A 137 17.01 1.34 -3.27
C TYR A 137 16.74 0.02 -2.56
N TYR A 138 16.59 -1.07 -3.32
CA TYR A 138 16.27 -2.39 -2.75
C TYR A 138 17.54 -3.19 -2.49
N PRO A 139 17.49 -4.17 -1.58
CA PRO A 139 18.67 -4.95 -1.20
C PRO A 139 19.36 -5.64 -2.38
N ASP A 140 18.62 -6.00 -3.42
CA ASP A 140 19.19 -6.64 -4.60
C ASP A 140 19.78 -5.64 -5.61
N GLY A 141 19.81 -4.37 -5.25
CA GLY A 141 20.36 -3.33 -6.12
C GLY A 141 19.36 -2.73 -7.11
N THR A 142 18.14 -3.23 -7.13
CA THR A 142 17.12 -2.69 -8.04
C THR A 142 16.74 -1.28 -7.61
N ASP A 143 16.50 -0.43 -8.61
CA ASP A 143 16.07 0.94 -8.38
C ASP A 143 14.60 1.01 -8.00
N ALA A 144 14.22 2.08 -7.31
CA ALA A 144 12.84 2.40 -7.04
C ALA A 144 12.46 3.69 -7.77
N ARG A 145 11.21 3.75 -8.16
CA ARG A 145 10.59 4.97 -8.68
C ARG A 145 9.63 5.49 -7.64
N ARG A 146 9.80 6.75 -7.23
CA ARG A 146 8.78 7.39 -6.40
C ARG A 146 7.62 7.79 -7.28
N MET A 147 6.41 7.53 -6.81
CA MET A 147 5.21 7.98 -7.52
C MET A 147 4.34 8.75 -6.54
N SER A 148 3.57 9.69 -7.05
CA SER A 148 2.71 10.52 -6.21
C SER A 148 1.38 10.80 -6.88
N PHE A 149 0.37 10.93 -6.03
CA PHE A 149 -1.00 11.26 -6.42
C PHE A 149 -1.41 12.52 -5.66
N LYS A 150 -1.84 13.52 -6.38
CA LYS A 150 -2.37 14.75 -5.78
C LYS A 150 -3.84 14.57 -5.47
N THR A 151 -4.21 14.78 -4.21
CA THR A 151 -5.58 14.55 -3.78
C THR A 151 -6.55 15.60 -4.27
N SER A 152 -6.06 16.71 -4.74
CA SER A 152 -6.85 17.88 -5.12
C SER A 152 -7.66 18.43 -3.96
N CYS A 153 -7.21 18.15 -2.75
CA CYS A 153 -7.87 18.70 -1.58
C CYS A 153 -7.76 20.20 -1.59
N GLY A 154 -8.86 20.80 -1.53
CA GLY A 154 -8.95 22.21 -1.49
C GLY A 154 -8.83 22.83 -2.82
N ARG A 155 -9.03 22.34 -3.66
CA ARG A 155 -8.91 23.09 -4.68
C ARG A 155 -9.71 23.84 -5.21
N PRO A 156 -10.11 24.23 -5.05
CA PRO A 156 -10.91 24.92 -5.74
C PRO A 156 -10.59 25.94 -6.47
N GLU A 157 -10.40 26.20 -6.80
CA GLU A 157 -10.17 27.33 -7.20
C GLU A 157 -10.78 27.73 -7.65
#